data_e3b70a8a8eb5ec82b22295ea16e3bf39
#
_entry.id   e3b70a8a8eb5ec82b22295ea16e3bf39
#
_cell.length_a   1.000
_cell.length_b   1.000
_cell.length_c   1.000
_cell.angle_alpha   90.00
_cell.angle_beta   90.00
_cell.angle_gamma   90.00
#
_symmetry.space_group_name_H-M   'P 1'
#
loop_
_entity.id
_entity.type
_entity.pdbx_description
1 polymer ?
#
loop_
_entity_poly.entity_id
_entity_poly.type
_entity_poly.pdbx_seq_one_letter_code
_entity_poly.pdbx_strand_id
1 'polypeptide(L)'
;LPVSLNYIFKRTMLSILVILGVIVFSYLLLMLTPGDPAVKWAGNPRGPGAVKAIELARVELGLDKPLYVQIANFIYNFLTGNLGLSIAYKIPVSQVIISGFTATLELILFTYLFSIPLGVWLGLYSAIKRGSRIDSFIQSLSIVLASTPTFWLGSLILLASNTFTGFLPYGRVSSKLVLSTGFTPITGFYLLDSLIQGNIPVFIDALIRIIPPALAISVYPIGVLARVTRTLIAEALLEDYVRAAVAWGIKRETIIRQFVLRSIIPPVIQISGLSFVYSLVDAMVVETVVFGREGLGSILLDSLHKADFRVTLALAVYLTAFYIIVNTLVDIVQATIDPRIRL
;
A
#
# COMPACT_ATOMS: atom_id res chain seq x y z
N LEU A 1 18.77 -5.95 24.18
CA LEU A 1 17.71 -5.64 25.15
C LEU A 1 16.39 -5.49 24.38
N PRO A 2 15.24 -5.96 24.90
CA PRO A 2 13.94 -5.79 24.25
C PRO A 2 13.60 -4.28 24.15
N VAL A 3 12.81 -3.94 23.13
CA VAL A 3 12.27 -2.57 22.96
C VAL A 3 11.54 -2.19 24.25
N SER A 4 11.70 -0.95 24.73
CA SER A 4 11.03 -0.54 25.97
C SER A 4 9.51 -0.54 25.73
N LEU A 5 8.75 -1.13 26.66
CA LEU A 5 7.27 -1.12 26.63
C LEU A 5 6.73 0.31 26.55
N ASN A 6 7.44 1.27 27.16
CA ASN A 6 7.07 2.68 27.12
C ASN A 6 7.16 3.28 25.71
N TYR A 7 8.15 2.89 24.90
CA TYR A 7 8.26 3.30 23.50
C TYR A 7 7.10 2.78 22.67
N ILE A 8 6.81 1.48 22.79
CA ILE A 8 5.68 0.85 22.07
C ILE A 8 4.37 1.53 22.48
N PHE A 9 4.16 1.74 23.78
CA PHE A 9 2.95 2.37 24.30
C PHE A 9 2.78 3.80 23.76
N LYS A 10 3.81 4.66 23.87
CA LYS A 10 3.76 6.03 23.34
C LYS A 10 3.47 6.04 21.83
N ARG A 11 4.12 5.17 21.06
CA ARG A 11 3.96 5.10 19.60
C ARG A 11 2.56 4.66 19.21
N THR A 12 2.03 3.63 19.89
CA THR A 12 0.66 3.14 19.66
C THR A 12 -0.38 4.18 20.05
N MET A 13 -0.21 4.87 21.18
CA MET A 13 -1.11 5.94 21.60
C MET A 13 -1.15 7.10 20.60
N LEU A 14 0.01 7.53 20.10
CA LEU A 14 0.09 8.54 19.06
C LEU A 14 -0.62 8.08 17.77
N SER A 15 -0.43 6.83 17.37
CA SER A 15 -1.09 6.25 16.20
C SER A 15 -2.61 6.24 16.34
N ILE A 16 -3.13 5.84 17.49
CA ILE A 16 -4.57 5.88 17.79
C ILE A 16 -5.10 7.32 17.73
N LEU A 17 -4.38 8.28 18.33
CA LEU A 17 -4.77 9.68 18.32
C LEU A 17 -4.85 10.24 16.90
N VAL A 18 -3.88 9.91 16.03
CA VAL A 18 -3.89 10.34 14.62
C VAL A 18 -5.06 9.68 13.87
N ILE A 19 -5.33 8.38 14.06
CA ILE A 19 -6.48 7.69 13.43
C ILE A 19 -7.78 8.36 13.85
N LEU A 20 -7.96 8.63 15.13
CA LEU A 20 -9.16 9.35 15.63
C LEU A 20 -9.26 10.74 15.01
N GLY A 21 -8.15 11.46 14.91
CA GLY A 21 -8.10 12.76 14.23
C GLY A 21 -8.55 12.69 12.78
N VAL A 22 -8.14 11.67 12.05
CA VAL A 22 -8.55 11.46 10.65
C VAL A 22 -10.04 11.12 10.53
N ILE A 23 -10.59 10.30 11.44
CA ILE A 23 -12.04 10.03 11.48
C ILE A 23 -12.81 11.31 11.70
N VAL A 24 -12.41 12.13 12.69
CA VAL A 24 -13.04 13.43 12.99
C VAL A 24 -12.94 14.37 11.80
N PHE A 25 -11.75 14.47 11.20
CA PHE A 25 -11.53 15.32 10.01
C PHE A 25 -12.40 14.86 8.83
N SER A 26 -12.51 13.56 8.58
CA SER A 26 -13.38 13.02 7.52
C SER A 26 -14.86 13.37 7.76
N TYR A 27 -15.32 13.30 9.02
CA TYR A 27 -16.67 13.75 9.36
C TYR A 27 -16.86 15.25 9.10
N LEU A 28 -15.92 16.08 9.55
CA LEU A 28 -15.97 17.53 9.30
C LEU A 28 -15.96 17.87 7.81
N LEU A 29 -15.16 17.17 7.01
CA LEU A 29 -15.19 17.31 5.55
C LEU A 29 -16.56 17.03 4.95
N LEU A 30 -17.25 15.97 5.42
CA LEU A 30 -18.61 15.68 4.99
C LEU A 30 -19.56 16.83 5.32
N MET A 31 -19.45 17.39 6.52
CA MET A 31 -20.29 18.51 6.98
C MET A 31 -19.99 19.82 6.25
N LEU A 32 -18.73 20.10 5.97
CA LEU A 32 -18.28 21.34 5.31
C LEU A 32 -18.52 21.33 3.79
N THR A 33 -18.69 20.16 3.20
CA THR A 33 -18.95 20.07 1.75
C THR A 33 -20.30 20.75 1.42
N PRO A 34 -20.42 21.59 0.37
CA PRO A 34 -21.66 22.30 0.03
C PRO A 34 -22.85 21.35 -0.17
N GLY A 35 -24.00 21.63 0.42
CA GLY A 35 -25.24 20.84 0.36
C GLY A 35 -25.54 20.08 1.67
N ASP A 36 -26.76 19.49 1.79
CA ASP A 36 -27.17 18.75 2.96
C ASP A 36 -26.37 17.46 3.13
N PRO A 37 -25.64 17.26 4.25
CA PRO A 37 -24.90 16.03 4.51
C PRO A 37 -25.75 14.77 4.45
N ALA A 38 -27.03 14.82 4.87
CA ALA A 38 -27.96 13.70 4.81
C ALA A 38 -28.26 13.28 3.36
N VAL A 39 -28.42 14.24 2.46
CA VAL A 39 -28.64 13.97 1.02
C VAL A 39 -27.43 13.24 0.43
N LYS A 40 -26.23 13.66 0.76
CA LYS A 40 -24.98 13.02 0.28
C LYS A 40 -24.80 11.63 0.89
N TRP A 41 -25.03 11.49 2.17
CA TRP A 41 -24.93 10.21 2.88
C TRP A 41 -25.93 9.19 2.34
N ALA A 42 -27.11 9.66 1.89
CA ALA A 42 -28.11 8.85 1.20
C ALA A 42 -27.78 8.57 -0.28
N GLY A 43 -26.72 9.21 -0.86
CA GLY A 43 -26.32 9.06 -2.24
C GLY A 43 -27.12 9.84 -3.25
N ASN A 44 -27.55 11.04 -2.87
CA ASN A 44 -28.35 11.93 -3.73
C ASN A 44 -29.62 11.24 -4.31
N PRO A 45 -30.48 10.64 -3.47
CA PRO A 45 -31.60 9.85 -3.94
C PRO A 45 -32.61 10.73 -4.71
N ARG A 46 -33.25 10.12 -5.72
CA ARG A 46 -34.30 10.77 -6.54
C ARG A 46 -35.56 9.90 -6.57
N GLY A 47 -36.71 10.54 -6.72
CA GLY A 47 -38.01 9.86 -6.82
C GLY A 47 -38.75 9.69 -5.46
N PRO A 48 -39.85 8.91 -5.43
CA PRO A 48 -40.78 8.86 -4.29
C PRO A 48 -40.18 8.41 -2.96
N GLY A 49 -39.09 7.64 -2.99
CA GLY A 49 -38.38 7.17 -1.79
C GLY A 49 -37.30 8.12 -1.26
N ALA A 50 -37.00 9.21 -1.98
CA ALA A 50 -35.88 10.10 -1.66
C ALA A 50 -36.00 10.72 -0.26
N VAL A 51 -37.18 11.24 0.09
CA VAL A 51 -37.43 11.88 1.40
C VAL A 51 -37.14 10.91 2.55
N LYS A 52 -37.66 9.68 2.46
CA LYS A 52 -37.43 8.66 3.48
C LYS A 52 -35.96 8.26 3.60
N ALA A 53 -35.25 8.14 2.48
CA ALA A 53 -33.81 7.82 2.46
C ALA A 53 -32.98 8.95 3.11
N ILE A 54 -33.32 10.21 2.83
CA ILE A 54 -32.66 11.38 3.43
C ILE A 54 -32.93 11.44 4.94
N GLU A 55 -34.17 11.18 5.37
CA GLU A 55 -34.55 11.20 6.78
C GLU A 55 -33.83 10.09 7.56
N LEU A 56 -33.74 8.87 7.03
CA LEU A 56 -32.94 7.79 7.59
C LEU A 56 -31.47 8.17 7.72
N ALA A 57 -30.90 8.78 6.68
CA ALA A 57 -29.53 9.26 6.68
C ALA A 57 -29.29 10.36 7.74
N ARG A 58 -30.27 11.24 7.95
CA ARG A 58 -30.23 12.30 8.97
C ARG A 58 -30.21 11.72 10.39
N VAL A 59 -31.03 10.69 10.64
CA VAL A 59 -31.05 9.95 11.93
C VAL A 59 -29.73 9.17 12.11
N GLU A 60 -29.24 8.50 11.05
CA GLU A 60 -28.01 7.72 11.10
C GLU A 60 -26.77 8.58 11.40
N LEU A 61 -26.67 9.76 10.81
CA LEU A 61 -25.63 10.75 11.11
C LEU A 61 -25.85 11.46 12.44
N GLY A 62 -27.07 11.36 13.01
CA GLY A 62 -27.43 12.04 14.26
C GLY A 62 -27.45 13.56 14.14
N LEU A 63 -27.86 14.11 12.97
CA LEU A 63 -27.83 15.56 12.69
C LEU A 63 -28.76 16.38 13.58
N ASP A 64 -29.66 15.74 14.29
CA ASP A 64 -30.53 16.28 15.32
C ASP A 64 -29.84 16.49 16.67
N LYS A 65 -28.65 15.93 16.85
CA LYS A 65 -27.91 15.92 18.12
C LYS A 65 -26.79 16.96 18.13
N PRO A 66 -26.28 17.35 19.30
CA PRO A 66 -25.10 18.20 19.40
C PRO A 66 -23.88 17.63 18.65
N LEU A 67 -23.06 18.50 18.10
CA LEU A 67 -21.91 18.11 17.24
C LEU A 67 -20.97 17.08 17.89
N TYR A 68 -20.70 17.20 19.19
CA TYR A 68 -19.84 16.25 19.91
C TYR A 68 -20.44 14.85 19.97
N VAL A 69 -21.77 14.72 20.03
CA VAL A 69 -22.47 13.41 19.99
C VAL A 69 -22.42 12.83 18.58
N GLN A 70 -22.57 13.66 17.56
CA GLN A 70 -22.47 13.23 16.17
C GLN A 70 -21.08 12.66 15.88
N ILE A 71 -20.02 13.37 16.31
CA ILE A 71 -18.63 12.92 16.15
C ILE A 71 -18.38 11.62 16.91
N ALA A 72 -18.86 11.51 18.16
CA ALA A 72 -18.70 10.30 18.96
C ALA A 72 -19.36 9.08 18.30
N ASN A 73 -20.58 9.25 17.78
CA ASN A 73 -21.30 8.20 17.06
C ASN A 73 -20.55 7.81 15.76
N PHE A 74 -20.03 8.78 15.04
CA PHE A 74 -19.29 8.53 13.81
C PHE A 74 -18.00 7.75 14.09
N ILE A 75 -17.25 8.12 15.14
CA ILE A 75 -16.06 7.37 15.59
C ILE A 75 -16.47 5.94 15.97
N TYR A 76 -17.52 5.78 16.75
CA TYR A 76 -18.01 4.45 17.17
C TYR A 76 -18.35 3.56 15.97
N ASN A 77 -19.08 4.10 14.99
CA ASN A 77 -19.47 3.38 13.79
C ASN A 77 -18.25 2.97 12.94
N PHE A 78 -17.25 3.84 12.84
CA PHE A 78 -15.98 3.51 12.17
C PHE A 78 -15.21 2.40 12.88
N LEU A 79 -15.07 2.48 14.20
CA LEU A 79 -14.31 1.48 14.98
C LEU A 79 -15.01 0.11 15.01
N THR A 80 -16.33 0.10 14.95
CA THR A 80 -17.13 -1.14 14.90
C THR A 80 -17.37 -1.67 13.48
N GLY A 81 -16.94 -0.92 12.44
CA GLY A 81 -17.18 -1.28 11.04
C GLY A 81 -18.64 -1.13 10.59
N ASN A 82 -19.48 -0.49 11.41
CA ASN A 82 -20.91 -0.27 11.11
C ASN A 82 -21.12 1.02 10.30
N LEU A 83 -20.68 1.00 9.05
CA LEU A 83 -20.78 2.14 8.12
C LEU A 83 -22.02 2.06 7.20
N GLY A 84 -22.92 1.12 7.50
CA GLY A 84 -24.11 0.88 6.69
C GLY A 84 -23.84 0.17 5.38
N LEU A 85 -24.82 0.25 4.47
CA LEU A 85 -24.72 -0.36 3.15
C LEU A 85 -24.13 0.62 2.12
N SER A 86 -23.26 0.14 1.28
CA SER A 86 -22.79 0.87 0.10
C SER A 86 -23.94 1.16 -0.84
N ILE A 87 -24.00 2.38 -1.35
CA ILE A 87 -25.00 2.79 -2.35
C ILE A 87 -24.67 2.18 -3.71
N ALA A 88 -23.38 2.08 -4.02
CA ALA A 88 -22.87 1.56 -5.28
C ALA A 88 -23.02 0.03 -5.39
N TYR A 89 -22.70 -0.70 -4.29
CA TYR A 89 -22.54 -2.15 -4.29
C TYR A 89 -23.69 -2.90 -3.59
N LYS A 90 -24.53 -2.21 -2.80
CA LYS A 90 -25.68 -2.78 -2.06
C LYS A 90 -25.31 -3.84 -1.00
N ILE A 91 -24.05 -3.86 -0.57
CA ILE A 91 -23.51 -4.72 0.48
C ILE A 91 -22.86 -3.84 1.57
N PRO A 92 -22.54 -4.38 2.76
CA PRO A 92 -21.88 -3.62 3.82
C PRO A 92 -20.57 -2.97 3.33
N VAL A 93 -20.38 -1.70 3.69
CA VAL A 93 -19.18 -0.92 3.33
C VAL A 93 -17.89 -1.64 3.75
N SER A 94 -17.89 -2.26 4.93
CA SER A 94 -16.74 -3.04 5.41
C SER A 94 -16.35 -4.19 4.47
N GLN A 95 -17.32 -4.90 3.91
CA GLN A 95 -17.07 -5.99 2.95
C GLN A 95 -16.50 -5.45 1.63
N VAL A 96 -17.03 -4.33 1.14
CA VAL A 96 -16.51 -3.67 -0.07
C VAL A 96 -15.03 -3.33 0.12
N ILE A 97 -14.69 -2.72 1.27
CA ILE A 97 -13.32 -2.28 1.53
C ILE A 97 -12.37 -3.49 1.69
N ILE A 98 -12.77 -4.51 2.45
CA ILE A 98 -11.94 -5.70 2.66
C ILE A 98 -11.64 -6.39 1.32
N SER A 99 -12.62 -6.53 0.43
CA SER A 99 -12.41 -7.18 -0.86
C SER A 99 -11.41 -6.41 -1.74
N GLY A 100 -11.52 -5.08 -1.82
CA GLY A 100 -10.57 -4.26 -2.56
C GLY A 100 -9.20 -4.21 -1.91
N PHE A 101 -9.17 -4.14 -0.57
CA PHE A 101 -7.92 -4.09 0.19
C PHE A 101 -7.07 -5.35 -0.01
N THR A 102 -7.66 -6.54 0.06
CA THR A 102 -6.93 -7.79 -0.19
C THR A 102 -6.38 -7.86 -1.61
N ALA A 103 -7.13 -7.37 -2.60
CA ALA A 103 -6.70 -7.35 -3.99
C ALA A 103 -5.49 -6.43 -4.23
N THR A 104 -5.57 -5.18 -3.73
CA THR A 104 -4.47 -4.20 -3.84
C THR A 104 -3.26 -4.63 -3.01
N LEU A 105 -3.49 -5.16 -1.79
CA LEU A 105 -2.41 -5.65 -0.93
C LEU A 105 -1.66 -6.83 -1.55
N GLU A 106 -2.36 -7.78 -2.20
CA GLU A 106 -1.74 -8.87 -2.95
C GLU A 106 -0.77 -8.34 -4.01
N LEU A 107 -1.20 -7.37 -4.79
CA LEU A 107 -0.37 -6.76 -5.83
C LEU A 107 0.88 -6.09 -5.25
N ILE A 108 0.74 -5.33 -4.17
CA ILE A 108 1.87 -4.64 -3.55
C ILE A 108 2.83 -5.62 -2.88
N LEU A 109 2.32 -6.60 -2.12
CA LEU A 109 3.17 -7.62 -1.50
C LEU A 109 3.96 -8.40 -2.55
N PHE A 110 3.31 -8.79 -3.65
CA PHE A 110 3.99 -9.44 -4.77
C PHE A 110 5.06 -8.53 -5.38
N THR A 111 4.77 -7.24 -5.58
CA THR A 111 5.74 -6.24 -6.07
C THR A 111 6.95 -6.14 -5.16
N TYR A 112 6.75 -6.04 -3.85
CA TYR A 112 7.82 -5.85 -2.88
C TYR A 112 8.66 -7.10 -2.63
N LEU A 113 8.13 -8.28 -2.91
CA LEU A 113 8.85 -9.55 -2.82
C LEU A 113 10.14 -9.55 -3.67
N PHE A 114 10.13 -8.88 -4.83
CA PHE A 114 11.31 -8.77 -5.69
C PHE A 114 11.94 -7.37 -5.71
N SER A 115 11.15 -6.31 -5.44
CA SER A 115 11.68 -4.95 -5.50
C SER A 115 12.71 -4.67 -4.41
N ILE A 116 12.48 -5.14 -3.18
CA ILE A 116 13.43 -4.95 -2.07
C ILE A 116 14.76 -5.67 -2.36
N PRO A 117 14.78 -6.99 -2.63
CA PRO A 117 16.03 -7.67 -2.92
C PRO A 117 16.78 -7.08 -4.10
N LEU A 118 16.07 -6.74 -5.19
CA LEU A 118 16.70 -6.20 -6.40
C LEU A 118 17.25 -4.79 -6.16
N GLY A 119 16.49 -3.91 -5.52
CA GLY A 119 16.95 -2.55 -5.21
C GLY A 119 18.17 -2.55 -4.28
N VAL A 120 18.14 -3.35 -3.21
CA VAL A 120 19.26 -3.49 -2.29
C VAL A 120 20.48 -4.10 -2.99
N TRP A 121 20.29 -5.11 -3.83
CA TRP A 121 21.39 -5.72 -4.60
C TRP A 121 22.03 -4.74 -5.58
N LEU A 122 21.24 -3.98 -6.33
CA LEU A 122 21.74 -2.94 -7.23
C LEU A 122 22.53 -1.86 -6.47
N GLY A 123 22.01 -1.41 -5.32
CA GLY A 123 22.68 -0.42 -4.48
C GLY A 123 24.01 -0.95 -3.93
N LEU A 124 24.04 -2.18 -3.44
CA LEU A 124 25.26 -2.84 -2.97
C LEU A 124 26.30 -2.97 -4.10
N TYR A 125 25.87 -3.45 -5.28
CA TYR A 125 26.77 -3.62 -6.41
C TYR A 125 27.35 -2.29 -6.89
N SER A 126 26.53 -1.24 -6.95
CA SER A 126 26.93 0.14 -7.26
C SER A 126 27.97 0.66 -6.25
N ALA A 127 27.73 0.46 -4.94
CA ALA A 127 28.67 0.90 -3.90
C ALA A 127 30.03 0.18 -3.95
N ILE A 128 30.03 -1.13 -4.22
CA ILE A 128 31.30 -1.90 -4.37
C ILE A 128 32.12 -1.41 -5.60
N LYS A 129 31.43 -1.01 -6.66
CA LYS A 129 32.04 -0.51 -7.90
C LYS A 129 32.08 1.03 -7.97
N ARG A 130 32.09 1.69 -6.81
CA ARG A 130 32.07 3.16 -6.69
C ARG A 130 33.08 3.83 -7.61
N GLY A 131 32.64 4.85 -8.34
CA GLY A 131 33.43 5.61 -9.30
C GLY A 131 33.66 4.94 -10.66
N SER A 132 33.13 3.73 -10.87
CA SER A 132 33.18 3.05 -12.18
C SER A 132 32.01 3.47 -13.09
N ARG A 133 32.10 3.13 -14.39
CA ARG A 133 31.01 3.29 -15.36
C ARG A 133 29.74 2.55 -14.93
N ILE A 134 29.89 1.41 -14.25
CA ILE A 134 28.78 0.60 -13.74
C ILE A 134 28.06 1.35 -12.60
N ASP A 135 28.80 1.95 -11.67
CA ASP A 135 28.22 2.78 -10.61
C ASP A 135 27.41 3.94 -11.23
N SER A 136 27.99 4.65 -12.19
CA SER A 136 27.31 5.76 -12.87
C SER A 136 26.06 5.29 -13.61
N PHE A 137 26.11 4.16 -14.30
CA PHE A 137 24.97 3.58 -15.00
C PHE A 137 23.83 3.21 -14.03
N ILE A 138 24.13 2.50 -12.92
CA ILE A 138 23.13 2.11 -11.92
C ILE A 138 22.52 3.34 -11.28
N GLN A 139 23.30 4.39 -10.97
CA GLN A 139 22.79 5.63 -10.40
C GLN A 139 21.86 6.35 -11.39
N SER A 140 22.24 6.49 -12.64
CA SER A 140 21.40 7.09 -13.68
C SER A 140 20.11 6.29 -13.88
N LEU A 141 20.21 4.96 -13.96
CA LEU A 141 19.06 4.07 -14.07
C LEU A 141 18.12 4.21 -12.85
N SER A 142 18.68 4.26 -11.66
CA SER A 142 17.89 4.43 -10.41
C SER A 142 17.10 5.75 -10.39
N ILE A 143 17.69 6.83 -10.92
CA ILE A 143 17.00 8.11 -11.06
C ILE A 143 15.86 8.00 -12.07
N VAL A 144 16.12 7.42 -13.24
CA VAL A 144 15.09 7.20 -14.28
C VAL A 144 13.94 6.37 -13.73
N LEU A 145 14.23 5.23 -13.08
CA LEU A 145 13.23 4.34 -12.50
C LEU A 145 12.37 5.06 -11.45
N ALA A 146 13.02 5.79 -10.52
CA ALA A 146 12.30 6.51 -9.46
C ALA A 146 11.47 7.71 -9.96
N SER A 147 11.78 8.24 -11.14
CA SER A 147 11.09 9.38 -11.74
C SER A 147 10.05 9.00 -12.79
N THR A 148 9.99 7.72 -13.17
CA THR A 148 9.07 7.24 -14.21
C THR A 148 7.65 7.14 -13.65
N PRO A 149 6.64 7.78 -14.26
CA PRO A 149 5.25 7.62 -13.86
C PRO A 149 4.79 6.16 -14.04
N THR A 150 4.35 5.55 -12.96
CA THR A 150 3.99 4.11 -12.92
C THR A 150 2.86 3.74 -13.87
N PHE A 151 1.83 4.60 -13.98
CA PHE A 151 0.72 4.39 -14.91
C PHE A 151 1.15 4.45 -16.38
N TRP A 152 2.09 5.35 -16.72
CA TRP A 152 2.63 5.46 -18.07
C TRP A 152 3.43 4.20 -18.43
N LEU A 153 4.31 3.74 -17.54
CA LEU A 153 5.05 2.51 -17.75
C LEU A 153 4.10 1.30 -17.82
N GLY A 154 3.09 1.24 -16.96
CA GLY A 154 2.06 0.21 -17.02
C GLY A 154 1.35 0.17 -18.35
N SER A 155 1.01 1.32 -18.93
CA SER A 155 0.39 1.44 -20.26
C SER A 155 1.32 0.93 -21.36
N LEU A 156 2.62 1.24 -21.27
CA LEU A 156 3.62 0.70 -22.22
C LEU A 156 3.77 -0.82 -22.11
N ILE A 157 3.78 -1.36 -20.88
CA ILE A 157 3.86 -2.81 -20.64
C ILE A 157 2.60 -3.49 -21.19
N LEU A 158 1.42 -2.90 -20.98
CA LEU A 158 0.15 -3.41 -21.50
C LEU A 158 0.15 -3.43 -23.05
N LEU A 159 0.59 -2.33 -23.66
CA LEU A 159 0.73 -2.23 -25.11
C LEU A 159 1.71 -3.28 -25.65
N ALA A 160 2.87 -3.42 -25.04
CA ALA A 160 3.88 -4.41 -25.41
C ALA A 160 3.33 -5.84 -25.27
N SER A 161 2.64 -6.15 -24.15
CA SER A 161 2.00 -7.44 -23.94
C SER A 161 1.03 -7.76 -25.07
N ASN A 162 0.14 -6.84 -25.41
CA ASN A 162 -0.82 -7.04 -26.49
C ASN A 162 -0.12 -7.19 -27.86
N THR A 163 0.86 -6.35 -28.16
CA THR A 163 1.54 -6.33 -29.47
C THR A 163 2.36 -7.60 -29.73
N PHE A 164 3.11 -8.07 -28.71
CA PHE A 164 4.03 -9.19 -28.89
C PHE A 164 3.41 -10.56 -28.60
N THR A 165 2.40 -10.62 -27.74
CA THR A 165 1.80 -11.90 -27.32
C THR A 165 0.33 -12.04 -27.63
N GLY A 166 -0.35 -10.96 -28.03
CA GLY A 166 -1.82 -10.93 -28.17
C GLY A 166 -2.56 -11.05 -26.82
N PHE A 167 -1.86 -11.01 -25.70
CA PHE A 167 -2.43 -11.21 -24.36
C PHE A 167 -2.61 -9.87 -23.64
N LEU A 168 -3.84 -9.68 -23.13
CA LEU A 168 -4.18 -8.53 -22.29
C LEU A 168 -4.39 -9.00 -20.84
N PRO A 169 -3.48 -8.67 -19.92
CA PRO A 169 -3.54 -9.10 -18.53
C PRO A 169 -4.56 -8.28 -17.70
N TYR A 170 -5.80 -8.16 -18.18
CA TYR A 170 -6.87 -7.47 -17.46
C TYR A 170 -7.43 -8.31 -16.32
N GLY A 171 -7.81 -7.63 -15.23
CA GLY A 171 -8.39 -8.27 -14.05
C GLY A 171 -7.40 -9.09 -13.23
N ARG A 172 -7.91 -9.87 -12.28
CA ARG A 172 -7.09 -10.71 -11.39
C ARG A 172 -6.92 -12.13 -11.92
N VAL A 173 -8.00 -12.68 -12.47
CA VAL A 173 -8.07 -14.02 -13.09
C VAL A 173 -9.12 -13.96 -14.19
N SER A 174 -9.00 -14.81 -15.20
CA SER A 174 -9.99 -14.98 -16.26
C SER A 174 -11.33 -15.45 -15.69
N SER A 175 -12.41 -14.69 -15.95
CA SER A 175 -13.76 -15.07 -15.52
C SER A 175 -14.18 -16.45 -16.07
N LYS A 176 -13.73 -16.79 -17.30
CA LYS A 176 -13.99 -18.10 -17.92
C LYS A 176 -13.35 -19.23 -17.09
N LEU A 177 -12.14 -18.99 -16.59
CA LEU A 177 -11.41 -19.99 -15.78
C LEU A 177 -12.04 -20.15 -14.39
N VAL A 178 -12.46 -19.04 -13.76
CA VAL A 178 -13.18 -19.09 -12.48
C VAL A 178 -14.45 -19.93 -12.60
N LEU A 179 -15.25 -19.68 -13.64
CA LEU A 179 -16.50 -20.43 -13.89
C LEU A 179 -16.26 -21.91 -14.19
N SER A 180 -15.23 -22.25 -14.98
CA SER A 180 -14.94 -23.64 -15.35
C SER A 180 -14.36 -24.48 -14.23
N THR A 181 -13.63 -23.85 -13.29
CA THR A 181 -12.98 -24.55 -12.17
C THR A 181 -13.76 -24.48 -10.86
N GLY A 182 -14.80 -23.63 -10.80
CA GLY A 182 -15.54 -23.39 -9.55
C GLY A 182 -14.71 -22.69 -8.48
N PHE A 183 -13.64 -21.96 -8.87
CA PHE A 183 -12.76 -21.25 -7.92
C PHE A 183 -13.56 -20.18 -7.15
N THR A 184 -13.47 -20.23 -5.83
CA THR A 184 -14.04 -19.22 -4.93
C THR A 184 -12.96 -18.71 -3.99
N PRO A 185 -12.75 -17.38 -3.87
CA PRO A 185 -11.75 -16.83 -2.98
C PRO A 185 -12.11 -17.11 -1.51
N ILE A 186 -11.12 -17.52 -0.71
CA ILE A 186 -11.24 -17.79 0.74
C ILE A 186 -10.73 -16.59 1.53
N THR A 187 -9.49 -16.18 1.26
CA THR A 187 -8.82 -15.07 1.95
C THR A 187 -8.90 -13.77 1.14
N GLY A 188 -9.23 -13.87 -0.16
CA GLY A 188 -9.19 -12.77 -1.10
C GLY A 188 -7.82 -12.56 -1.78
N PHE A 189 -6.79 -13.32 -1.38
CA PHE A 189 -5.49 -13.39 -2.07
C PHE A 189 -5.53 -14.51 -3.10
N TYR A 190 -5.76 -14.20 -4.36
CA TYR A 190 -6.03 -15.20 -5.40
C TYR A 190 -4.85 -16.15 -5.65
N LEU A 191 -3.62 -15.67 -5.54
CA LEU A 191 -2.43 -16.52 -5.63
C LEU A 191 -2.39 -17.53 -4.47
N LEU A 192 -2.65 -17.08 -3.25
CA LEU A 192 -2.66 -17.95 -2.07
C LEU A 192 -3.85 -18.92 -2.10
N ASP A 193 -5.04 -18.40 -2.39
CA ASP A 193 -6.29 -19.18 -2.39
C ASP A 193 -6.27 -20.28 -3.45
N SER A 194 -5.70 -20.00 -4.63
CA SER A 194 -5.55 -20.99 -5.69
C SER A 194 -4.57 -22.11 -5.32
N LEU A 195 -3.49 -21.79 -4.60
CA LEU A 195 -2.56 -22.79 -4.07
C LEU A 195 -3.21 -23.66 -2.98
N ILE A 196 -3.94 -23.02 -2.02
CA ILE A 196 -4.64 -23.74 -0.94
C ILE A 196 -5.67 -24.73 -1.52
N GLN A 197 -6.36 -24.34 -2.61
CA GLN A 197 -7.36 -25.19 -3.29
C GLN A 197 -6.74 -26.19 -4.28
N GLY A 198 -5.42 -26.18 -4.48
CA GLY A 198 -4.75 -27.00 -5.49
C GLY A 198 -5.15 -26.65 -6.94
N ASN A 199 -5.71 -25.46 -7.17
CA ASN A 199 -6.17 -25.02 -8.47
C ASN A 199 -5.04 -24.38 -9.28
N ILE A 200 -4.16 -25.22 -9.80
CA ILE A 200 -2.97 -24.77 -10.56
C ILE A 200 -3.30 -23.92 -11.78
N PRO A 201 -4.36 -24.22 -12.59
CA PRO A 201 -4.72 -23.35 -13.71
C PRO A 201 -5.03 -21.90 -13.29
N VAL A 202 -5.79 -21.73 -12.20
CA VAL A 202 -6.10 -20.39 -11.65
C VAL A 202 -4.86 -19.71 -11.10
N PHE A 203 -3.98 -20.45 -10.43
CA PHE A 203 -2.70 -19.92 -9.93
C PHE A 203 -1.84 -19.37 -11.05
N ILE A 204 -1.67 -20.12 -12.14
CA ILE A 204 -0.85 -19.70 -13.28
C ILE A 204 -1.46 -18.45 -13.96
N ASP A 205 -2.78 -18.43 -14.18
CA ASP A 205 -3.45 -17.27 -14.79
C ASP A 205 -3.34 -16.03 -13.89
N ALA A 206 -3.54 -16.17 -12.57
CA ALA A 206 -3.35 -15.10 -11.60
C ALA A 206 -1.92 -14.57 -11.60
N LEU A 207 -0.92 -15.48 -11.64
CA LEU A 207 0.50 -15.12 -11.68
C LEU A 207 0.87 -14.37 -12.94
N ILE A 208 0.41 -14.80 -14.12
CA ILE A 208 0.68 -14.12 -15.38
C ILE A 208 0.04 -12.73 -15.39
N ARG A 209 -1.14 -12.55 -14.79
CA ARG A 209 -1.84 -11.25 -14.75
C ARG A 209 -1.30 -10.29 -13.69
N ILE A 210 -0.68 -10.77 -12.62
CA ILE A 210 -0.12 -9.89 -11.59
C ILE A 210 1.27 -9.35 -11.95
N ILE A 211 2.05 -10.08 -12.76
CA ILE A 211 3.41 -9.68 -13.14
C ILE A 211 3.45 -8.31 -13.83
N PRO A 212 2.68 -8.02 -14.89
CA PRO A 212 2.74 -6.73 -15.59
C PRO A 212 2.46 -5.51 -14.71
N PRO A 213 1.37 -5.44 -13.93
CA PRO A 213 1.14 -4.32 -13.01
C PRO A 213 2.21 -4.26 -11.90
N ALA A 214 2.68 -5.40 -11.39
CA ALA A 214 3.73 -5.43 -10.38
C ALA A 214 5.06 -4.88 -10.92
N LEU A 215 5.42 -5.19 -12.16
CA LEU A 215 6.59 -4.61 -12.83
C LEU A 215 6.47 -3.09 -12.97
N ALA A 216 5.29 -2.58 -13.35
CA ALA A 216 5.07 -1.15 -13.46
C ALA A 216 5.25 -0.42 -12.12
N ILE A 217 4.73 -1.00 -11.03
CA ILE A 217 4.82 -0.40 -9.68
C ILE A 217 6.24 -0.55 -9.12
N SER A 218 6.97 -1.61 -9.48
CA SER A 218 8.28 -1.94 -8.91
C SER A 218 9.39 -0.93 -9.21
N VAL A 219 9.27 -0.17 -10.29
CA VAL A 219 10.34 0.75 -10.74
C VAL A 219 10.68 1.80 -9.71
N TYR A 220 9.67 2.37 -9.05
CA TYR A 220 9.87 3.37 -8.00
C TYR A 220 10.64 2.82 -6.79
N PRO A 221 10.17 1.76 -6.09
CA PRO A 221 10.90 1.22 -4.95
C PRO A 221 12.29 0.68 -5.33
N ILE A 222 12.47 0.06 -6.50
CA ILE A 222 13.80 -0.39 -6.96
C ILE A 222 14.75 0.80 -7.10
N GLY A 223 14.32 1.88 -7.77
CA GLY A 223 15.14 3.06 -7.97
C GLY A 223 15.52 3.76 -6.66
N VAL A 224 14.56 3.95 -5.76
CA VAL A 224 14.78 4.56 -4.45
C VAL A 224 15.72 3.71 -3.60
N LEU A 225 15.44 2.40 -3.46
CA LEU A 225 16.25 1.48 -2.66
C LEU A 225 17.67 1.33 -3.19
N ALA A 226 17.86 1.25 -4.51
CA ALA A 226 19.19 1.17 -5.10
C ALA A 226 20.03 2.40 -4.76
N ARG A 227 19.48 3.60 -4.91
CA ARG A 227 20.18 4.85 -4.60
C ARG A 227 20.47 5.01 -3.12
N VAL A 228 19.49 4.76 -2.25
CA VAL A 228 19.66 4.90 -0.80
C VAL A 228 20.64 3.86 -0.26
N THR A 229 20.50 2.60 -0.65
CA THR A 229 21.43 1.53 -0.22
C THR A 229 22.86 1.83 -0.65
N ARG A 230 23.07 2.31 -1.88
CA ARG A 230 24.42 2.73 -2.36
C ARG A 230 25.00 3.83 -1.50
N THR A 231 24.22 4.83 -1.13
CA THR A 231 24.67 5.96 -0.29
C THR A 231 25.04 5.48 1.10
N LEU A 232 24.16 4.72 1.75
CA LEU A 232 24.38 4.16 3.09
C LEU A 232 25.63 3.28 3.16
N ILE A 233 25.86 2.43 2.14
CA ILE A 233 27.08 1.59 2.10
C ILE A 233 28.31 2.46 1.90
N ALA A 234 28.24 3.47 1.02
CA ALA A 234 29.37 4.36 0.77
C ALA A 234 29.78 5.16 2.02
N GLU A 235 28.82 5.58 2.82
CA GLU A 235 29.05 6.24 4.11
C GLU A 235 29.60 5.27 5.15
N ALA A 236 28.97 4.10 5.32
CA ALA A 236 29.41 3.09 6.27
C ALA A 236 30.85 2.60 6.03
N LEU A 237 31.30 2.56 4.78
CA LEU A 237 32.69 2.19 4.44
C LEU A 237 33.72 3.24 4.86
N LEU A 238 33.31 4.45 5.23
CA LEU A 238 34.19 5.52 5.73
C LEU A 238 34.28 5.57 7.26
N GLU A 239 33.46 4.81 7.95
CA GLU A 239 33.36 4.76 9.40
C GLU A 239 34.62 4.16 10.05
N ASP A 240 34.94 4.59 11.28
CA ASP A 240 36.15 4.19 11.98
C ASP A 240 36.21 2.69 12.31
N TYR A 241 35.05 2.04 12.54
CA TYR A 241 35.03 0.59 12.77
C TYR A 241 35.46 -0.20 11.52
N VAL A 242 35.20 0.33 10.31
CA VAL A 242 35.67 -0.27 9.06
C VAL A 242 37.18 -0.07 8.91
N ARG A 243 37.69 1.13 9.23
CA ARG A 243 39.15 1.41 9.20
C ARG A 243 39.87 0.51 10.17
N ALA A 244 39.37 0.32 11.38
CA ALA A 244 39.92 -0.59 12.36
C ALA A 244 39.95 -2.04 11.85
N ALA A 245 38.83 -2.51 11.26
CA ALA A 245 38.74 -3.86 10.69
C ALA A 245 39.75 -4.09 9.56
N VAL A 246 39.96 -3.08 8.70
CA VAL A 246 41.00 -3.13 7.66
C VAL A 246 42.40 -3.19 8.24
N ALA A 247 42.68 -2.38 9.29
CA ALA A 247 43.96 -2.38 9.99
C ALA A 247 44.27 -3.75 10.65
N TRP A 248 43.25 -4.47 11.10
CA TRP A 248 43.38 -5.85 11.64
C TRP A 248 43.48 -6.92 10.53
N GLY A 249 43.53 -6.54 9.26
CA GLY A 249 43.68 -7.47 8.14
C GLY A 249 42.43 -8.27 7.80
N ILE A 250 41.25 -7.85 8.27
CA ILE A 250 39.96 -8.53 7.93
C ILE A 250 39.69 -8.35 6.47
N LYS A 251 39.33 -9.43 5.77
CA LYS A 251 39.00 -9.43 4.34
C LYS A 251 37.83 -8.48 4.04
N ARG A 252 37.95 -7.71 2.95
CA ARG A 252 36.94 -6.73 2.52
C ARG A 252 35.53 -7.33 2.41
N GLU A 253 35.41 -8.55 1.91
CA GLU A 253 34.13 -9.26 1.80
C GLU A 253 33.47 -9.49 3.15
N THR A 254 34.25 -9.90 4.14
CA THR A 254 33.80 -10.09 5.54
C THR A 254 33.36 -8.76 6.14
N ILE A 255 34.12 -7.67 5.92
CA ILE A 255 33.75 -6.32 6.39
C ILE A 255 32.39 -5.92 5.80
N ILE A 256 32.20 -6.05 4.48
CA ILE A 256 30.94 -5.70 3.84
C ILE A 256 29.79 -6.54 4.40
N ARG A 257 29.95 -7.88 4.43
CA ARG A 257 28.87 -8.79 4.80
C ARG A 257 28.50 -8.75 6.27
N GLN A 258 29.46 -8.67 7.19
CA GLN A 258 29.21 -8.80 8.61
C GLN A 258 29.05 -7.47 9.34
N PHE A 259 29.66 -6.40 8.85
CA PHE A 259 29.62 -5.09 9.50
C PHE A 259 28.75 -4.11 8.72
N VAL A 260 29.08 -3.82 7.45
CA VAL A 260 28.42 -2.78 6.67
C VAL A 260 26.97 -3.13 6.36
N LEU A 261 26.69 -4.34 5.83
CA LEU A 261 25.30 -4.72 5.54
C LEU A 261 24.43 -4.72 6.78
N ARG A 262 24.97 -5.14 7.93
CA ARG A 262 24.22 -5.13 9.19
C ARG A 262 23.88 -3.71 9.67
N SER A 263 24.78 -2.74 9.46
CA SER A 263 24.55 -1.35 9.89
C SER A 263 23.51 -0.62 9.04
N ILE A 264 23.33 -1.02 7.77
CA ILE A 264 22.36 -0.38 6.87
C ILE A 264 20.95 -1.00 6.89
N ILE A 265 20.77 -2.18 7.52
CA ILE A 265 19.45 -2.84 7.60
C ILE A 265 18.38 -1.92 8.17
N PRO A 266 18.57 -1.22 9.32
CA PRO A 266 17.52 -0.37 9.88
C PRO A 266 17.05 0.74 8.93
N PRO A 267 17.92 1.58 8.34
CA PRO A 267 17.47 2.61 7.41
C PRO A 267 16.89 2.04 6.11
N VAL A 268 17.35 0.89 5.62
CA VAL A 268 16.76 0.22 4.44
C VAL A 268 15.33 -0.24 4.73
N ILE A 269 15.06 -0.79 5.92
CA ILE A 269 13.70 -1.18 6.34
C ILE A 269 12.80 0.06 6.40
N GLN A 270 13.29 1.18 6.94
CA GLN A 270 12.52 2.41 7.01
C GLN A 270 12.11 2.91 5.62
N ILE A 271 13.07 3.00 4.71
CA ILE A 271 12.80 3.45 3.34
C ILE A 271 11.89 2.46 2.58
N SER A 272 12.06 1.15 2.82
CA SER A 272 11.17 0.14 2.25
C SER A 272 9.72 0.32 2.74
N GLY A 273 9.53 0.59 4.02
CA GLY A 273 8.21 0.84 4.59
C GLY A 273 7.55 2.12 4.05
N LEU A 274 8.30 3.21 3.95
CA LEU A 274 7.82 4.44 3.34
C LEU A 274 7.43 4.22 1.87
N SER A 275 8.31 3.59 1.09
CA SER A 275 8.06 3.29 -0.31
C SER A 275 6.83 2.39 -0.48
N PHE A 276 6.64 1.41 0.41
CA PHE A 276 5.48 0.50 0.41
C PHE A 276 4.17 1.26 0.48
N VAL A 277 4.10 2.27 1.34
CA VAL A 277 2.89 3.08 1.49
C VAL A 277 2.66 4.00 0.28
N TYR A 278 3.69 4.61 -0.27
CA TYR A 278 3.56 5.37 -1.52
C TYR A 278 3.06 4.50 -2.68
N SER A 279 3.54 3.26 -2.75
CA SER A 279 3.10 2.30 -3.77
C SER A 279 1.63 1.89 -3.66
N LEU A 280 0.93 2.14 -2.52
CA LEU A 280 -0.52 1.96 -2.44
C LEU A 280 -1.27 2.87 -3.42
N VAL A 281 -0.89 4.14 -3.47
CA VAL A 281 -1.51 5.10 -4.40
C VAL A 281 -1.20 4.74 -5.84
N ASP A 282 0.04 4.38 -6.13
CA ASP A 282 0.45 3.91 -7.46
C ASP A 282 -0.31 2.65 -7.89
N ALA A 283 -0.48 1.69 -6.98
CA ALA A 283 -1.24 0.47 -7.23
C ALA A 283 -2.70 0.79 -7.57
N MET A 284 -3.35 1.67 -6.81
CA MET A 284 -4.74 2.08 -7.08
C MET A 284 -4.92 2.67 -8.48
N VAL A 285 -3.95 3.44 -8.95
CA VAL A 285 -3.99 4.02 -10.31
C VAL A 285 -3.71 2.96 -11.37
N VAL A 286 -2.65 2.17 -11.20
CA VAL A 286 -2.21 1.15 -12.16
C VAL A 286 -3.26 0.05 -12.31
N GLU A 287 -3.82 -0.46 -11.20
CA GLU A 287 -4.83 -1.51 -11.24
C GLU A 287 -6.12 -1.06 -11.91
N THR A 288 -6.56 0.17 -11.64
CA THR A 288 -7.86 0.66 -12.12
C THR A 288 -7.78 1.21 -13.54
N VAL A 289 -6.82 2.13 -13.79
CA VAL A 289 -6.77 2.89 -15.04
C VAL A 289 -6.10 2.07 -16.15
N VAL A 290 -5.11 1.24 -15.82
CA VAL A 290 -4.32 0.54 -16.83
C VAL A 290 -4.77 -0.90 -17.03
N PHE A 291 -4.87 -1.68 -15.95
CA PHE A 291 -5.10 -3.13 -16.05
C PHE A 291 -6.54 -3.57 -15.76
N GLY A 292 -7.47 -2.63 -15.48
CA GLY A 292 -8.87 -2.95 -15.19
C GLY A 292 -9.01 -4.03 -14.09
N ARG A 293 -8.10 -3.99 -13.10
CA ARG A 293 -8.01 -4.95 -12.01
C ARG A 293 -8.90 -4.48 -10.86
N GLU A 294 -9.67 -5.39 -10.31
CA GLU A 294 -10.45 -5.12 -9.11
C GLU A 294 -9.52 -4.85 -7.92
N GLY A 295 -9.77 -3.75 -7.20
CA GLY A 295 -8.98 -3.33 -6.05
C GLY A 295 -9.52 -2.04 -5.44
N LEU A 296 -8.75 -1.43 -4.53
CA LEU A 296 -9.16 -0.19 -3.84
C LEU A 296 -9.37 0.98 -4.82
N GLY A 297 -8.57 1.05 -5.88
CA GLY A 297 -8.69 2.10 -6.88
C GLY A 297 -10.00 2.04 -7.66
N SER A 298 -10.42 0.85 -8.09
CA SER A 298 -11.71 0.66 -8.79
C SER A 298 -12.90 0.97 -7.87
N ILE A 299 -12.81 0.55 -6.60
CA ILE A 299 -13.83 0.87 -5.59
C ILE A 299 -13.93 2.38 -5.37
N LEU A 300 -12.80 3.08 -5.26
CA LEU A 300 -12.79 4.54 -5.11
C LEU A 300 -13.44 5.23 -6.32
N LEU A 301 -13.04 4.86 -7.52
CA LEU A 301 -13.55 5.45 -8.76
C LEU A 301 -15.07 5.23 -8.89
N ASP A 302 -15.54 4.01 -8.68
CA ASP A 302 -16.97 3.67 -8.73
C ASP A 302 -17.77 4.41 -7.67
N SER A 303 -17.22 4.53 -6.46
CA SER A 303 -17.88 5.23 -5.36
C SER A 303 -18.01 6.73 -5.62
N LEU A 304 -16.99 7.34 -6.23
CA LEU A 304 -17.03 8.75 -6.64
C LEU A 304 -18.08 8.98 -7.74
N HIS A 305 -18.11 8.13 -8.77
CA HIS A 305 -19.08 8.23 -9.87
C HIS A 305 -20.53 8.05 -9.39
N LYS A 306 -20.75 7.15 -8.42
CA LYS A 306 -22.07 6.86 -7.88
C LYS A 306 -22.44 7.69 -6.66
N ALA A 307 -21.61 8.68 -6.30
CA ALA A 307 -21.76 9.53 -5.12
C ALA A 307 -21.94 8.72 -3.82
N ASP A 308 -21.20 7.60 -3.68
CA ASP A 308 -21.19 6.77 -2.48
C ASP A 308 -20.19 7.34 -1.45
N PHE A 309 -20.65 8.35 -0.72
CA PHE A 309 -19.83 9.00 0.31
C PHE A 309 -19.43 8.07 1.44
N ARG A 310 -20.23 7.05 1.75
CA ARG A 310 -19.92 6.06 2.80
C ARG A 310 -18.65 5.31 2.49
N VAL A 311 -18.56 4.74 1.29
CA VAL A 311 -17.37 4.01 0.82
C VAL A 311 -16.20 4.97 0.64
N THR A 312 -16.42 6.15 0.05
CA THR A 312 -15.34 7.13 -0.19
C THR A 312 -14.65 7.58 1.11
N LEU A 313 -15.43 7.96 2.13
CA LEU A 313 -14.89 8.37 3.43
C LEU A 313 -14.25 7.19 4.17
N ALA A 314 -14.88 6.02 4.12
CA ALA A 314 -14.33 4.82 4.73
C ALA A 314 -12.98 4.45 4.10
N LEU A 315 -12.83 4.50 2.78
CA LEU A 315 -11.55 4.28 2.10
C LEU A 315 -10.47 5.25 2.59
N ALA A 316 -10.78 6.55 2.68
CA ALA A 316 -9.84 7.55 3.15
C ALA A 316 -9.34 7.25 4.57
N VAL A 317 -10.26 6.90 5.48
CA VAL A 317 -9.94 6.58 6.89
C VAL A 317 -9.14 5.27 6.97
N TYR A 318 -9.59 4.19 6.32
CA TYR A 318 -8.92 2.90 6.41
C TYR A 318 -7.54 2.89 5.72
N LEU A 319 -7.38 3.60 4.59
CA LEU A 319 -6.06 3.78 3.96
C LEU A 319 -5.11 4.54 4.88
N THR A 320 -5.58 5.61 5.52
CA THR A 320 -4.76 6.36 6.47
C THR A 320 -4.44 5.54 7.71
N ALA A 321 -5.40 4.79 8.24
CA ALA A 321 -5.16 3.88 9.36
C ALA A 321 -4.11 2.81 9.00
N PHE A 322 -4.21 2.22 7.80
CA PHE A 322 -3.24 1.26 7.31
C PHE A 322 -1.85 1.89 7.17
N TYR A 323 -1.75 3.11 6.60
CA TYR A 323 -0.51 3.87 6.55
C TYR A 323 0.15 3.99 7.94
N ILE A 324 -0.63 4.42 8.93
CA ILE A 324 -0.15 4.61 10.30
C ILE A 324 0.30 3.29 10.92
N ILE A 325 -0.46 2.21 10.70
CA ILE A 325 -0.13 0.87 11.19
C ILE A 325 1.19 0.40 10.58
N VAL A 326 1.35 0.51 9.26
CA VAL A 326 2.60 0.11 8.58
C VAL A 326 3.79 0.91 9.11
N ASN A 327 3.68 2.24 9.23
CA ASN A 327 4.75 3.06 9.79
C ASN A 327 5.09 2.68 11.23
N THR A 328 4.06 2.43 12.05
CA THR A 328 4.27 2.01 13.44
C THR A 328 4.99 0.66 13.51
N LEU A 329 4.62 -0.30 12.66
CA LEU A 329 5.29 -1.59 12.57
C LEU A 329 6.75 -1.43 12.13
N VAL A 330 7.02 -0.60 11.13
CA VAL A 330 8.38 -0.29 10.66
C VAL A 330 9.22 0.30 11.78
N ASP A 331 8.70 1.27 12.53
CA ASP A 331 9.39 1.89 13.66
C ASP A 331 9.70 0.87 14.77
N ILE A 332 8.75 -0.02 15.08
CA ILE A 332 8.95 -1.10 16.07
C ILE A 332 10.02 -2.08 15.58
N VAL A 333 9.96 -2.51 14.32
CA VAL A 333 10.97 -3.41 13.74
C VAL A 333 12.36 -2.75 13.76
N GLN A 334 12.45 -1.48 13.38
CA GLN A 334 13.70 -0.71 13.47
C GLN A 334 14.25 -0.66 14.89
N ALA A 335 13.40 -0.32 15.87
CA ALA A 335 13.80 -0.25 17.29
C ALA A 335 14.23 -1.62 17.86
N THR A 336 13.76 -2.74 17.28
CA THR A 336 14.25 -4.07 17.68
C THR A 336 15.64 -4.37 17.13
N ILE A 337 15.96 -3.88 15.94
CA ILE A 337 17.22 -4.14 15.24
C ILE A 337 18.31 -3.17 15.69
N ASP A 338 18.00 -1.88 15.83
CA ASP A 338 18.96 -0.84 16.24
C ASP A 338 18.69 -0.36 17.68
N PRO A 339 19.58 -0.72 18.64
CA PRO A 339 19.46 -0.26 20.02
C PRO A 339 19.58 1.25 20.20
N ARG A 340 20.13 1.97 19.24
CA ARG A 340 20.36 3.43 19.34
C ARG A 340 19.05 4.24 19.19
N ILE A 341 18.03 3.66 18.59
CA ILE A 341 16.71 4.30 18.36
C ILE A 341 15.79 4.25 19.61
N ARG A 342 16.23 3.63 20.68
CA ARG A 342 15.43 3.34 21.89
C ARG A 342 15.38 4.47 22.92
N LEU A 343 15.93 5.62 22.62
CA LEU A 343 15.99 6.78 23.53
C LEU A 343 14.72 7.63 23.47
#